data_3d7f4428aaf260b4e3bd3c94812df59a
#
_entry.id   3d7f4428aaf260b4e3bd3c94812df59a
#
_cell.length_a   1.000
_cell.length_b   1.000
_cell.length_c   1.000
_cell.angle_alpha   90.00
_cell.angle_beta   90.00
_cell.angle_gamma   90.00
#
_symmetry.space_group_name_H-M   'P 1'
#
loop_
_entity.id
_entity.type
_entity.pdbx_description
1 polymer ?
#
loop_
_entity_poly.entity_id
_entity_poly.type
_entity_poly.pdbx_seq_one_letter_code
_entity_poly.pdbx_strand_id
1 'polypeptide(L)'
;MPDSGVIEPLFGFYRAKVVDNKDPEKRGRVILWIPDIMPLIKDDTGLWARPGNNPLGGRNLEEVEEQYYQGTSYIPKIGAWTFVFFEAGNINRPYYFGALDIENTTVLPENQLGTNYEDKWTIFKSHMGRCIVISDDSGAKKSKVDLGDERVEITGKKR
;
A
#
# COMPACT_ATOMS: atom_id res chain seq x y z
N MET A 1 4.53 -14.87 42.17
CA MET A 1 3.78 -15.65 41.20
C MET A 1 4.43 -15.34 39.86
N PRO A 2 4.87 -16.30 39.07
CA PRO A 2 5.36 -16.00 37.75
C PRO A 2 4.18 -15.50 36.92
N ASP A 3 4.41 -14.38 36.27
CA ASP A 3 3.51 -13.70 35.37
C ASP A 3 3.06 -14.71 34.30
N SER A 4 1.77 -15.03 34.29
CA SER A 4 1.21 -15.86 33.25
C SER A 4 1.37 -15.06 31.95
N GLY A 5 2.27 -15.47 31.08
CA GLY A 5 2.56 -14.81 29.83
C GLY A 5 1.36 -14.74 28.85
N VAL A 6 0.32 -14.11 29.30
CA VAL A 6 -0.81 -13.71 28.45
C VAL A 6 -0.29 -12.54 27.63
N ILE A 7 0.01 -12.79 26.38
CA ILE A 7 0.30 -11.73 25.42
C ILE A 7 -0.97 -10.88 25.34
N GLU A 8 -0.89 -9.63 25.81
CA GLU A 8 -1.99 -8.69 25.70
C GLU A 8 -2.37 -8.55 24.20
N PRO A 9 -3.68 -8.53 23.90
CA PRO A 9 -4.12 -8.39 22.51
C PRO A 9 -3.71 -7.03 21.95
N LEU A 10 -3.15 -7.05 20.75
CA LEU A 10 -2.63 -5.88 20.06
C LEU A 10 -3.74 -5.23 19.23
N PHE A 11 -4.47 -4.29 19.80
CA PHE A 11 -5.49 -3.51 19.10
C PHE A 11 -4.93 -2.18 18.62
N GLY A 12 -5.38 -1.74 17.42
CA GLY A 12 -4.96 -0.48 16.79
C GLY A 12 -4.09 -0.68 15.57
N PHE A 13 -3.55 0.43 15.09
CA PHE A 13 -2.67 0.46 13.93
C PHE A 13 -1.26 0.82 14.38
N TYR A 14 -0.30 0.08 13.86
CA TYR A 14 1.11 0.28 14.16
C TYR A 14 1.85 0.66 12.89
N ARG A 15 2.92 1.43 13.02
CA ARG A 15 3.82 1.71 11.91
C ARG A 15 4.76 0.53 11.73
N ALA A 16 5.00 0.15 10.49
CA ALA A 16 5.86 -0.97 10.17
C ALA A 16 6.72 -0.68 8.94
N LYS A 17 7.96 -1.17 8.95
CA LYS A 17 8.89 -1.07 7.83
C LYS A 17 8.96 -2.42 7.12
N VAL A 18 8.87 -2.40 5.80
CA VAL A 18 9.04 -3.61 4.99
C VAL A 18 10.52 -3.99 4.96
N VAL A 19 10.85 -5.18 5.45
CA VAL A 19 12.21 -5.71 5.46
C VAL A 19 12.44 -6.75 4.37
N ASP A 20 11.40 -7.47 3.97
CA ASP A 20 11.43 -8.36 2.81
C ASP A 20 10.05 -8.41 2.13
N ASN A 21 10.05 -8.51 0.80
CA ASN A 21 8.84 -8.60 -0.02
C ASN A 21 8.87 -9.79 -1.01
N LYS A 22 9.80 -10.72 -0.81
CA LYS A 22 9.94 -11.92 -1.63
C LYS A 22 9.15 -13.09 -1.02
N ASP A 23 7.83 -13.03 -1.15
CA ASP A 23 6.97 -14.11 -0.68
C ASP A 23 7.16 -15.38 -1.53
N PRO A 24 7.67 -16.49 -0.96
CA PRO A 24 7.87 -17.73 -1.70
C PRO A 24 6.57 -18.36 -2.20
N GLU A 25 5.45 -18.07 -1.53
CA GLU A 25 4.12 -18.57 -1.93
C GLU A 25 3.40 -17.61 -2.90
N LYS A 26 4.03 -16.47 -3.25
CA LYS A 26 3.47 -15.44 -4.17
C LYS A 26 2.06 -14.94 -3.79
N ARG A 27 1.78 -14.86 -2.49
CA ARG A 27 0.49 -14.39 -1.94
C ARG A 27 0.47 -12.90 -1.62
N GLY A 28 1.54 -12.18 -1.96
CA GLY A 28 1.69 -10.75 -1.67
C GLY A 28 2.01 -10.43 -0.22
N ARG A 29 2.45 -11.43 0.56
CA ARG A 29 2.91 -11.20 1.93
C ARG A 29 4.26 -10.49 1.93
N VAL A 30 4.51 -9.76 3.01
CA VAL A 30 5.79 -9.10 3.27
C VAL A 30 6.25 -9.39 4.70
N ILE A 31 7.55 -9.31 4.94
CA ILE A 31 8.07 -9.30 6.31
C ILE A 31 8.12 -7.86 6.79
N LEU A 32 7.53 -7.62 7.96
CA LEU A 32 7.45 -6.30 8.58
C LEU A 32 8.22 -6.27 9.91
N TRP A 33 9.08 -5.29 10.06
CA TRP A 33 9.59 -4.86 11.34
C TRP A 33 8.70 -3.77 11.92
N ILE A 34 8.27 -3.95 13.17
CA ILE A 34 7.30 -3.09 13.86
C ILE A 34 7.98 -2.51 15.10
N PRO A 35 8.52 -1.27 15.02
CA PRO A 35 9.33 -0.68 16.10
C PRO A 35 8.63 -0.68 17.46
N ASP A 36 7.34 -0.35 17.48
CA ASP A 36 6.56 -0.19 18.70
C ASP A 36 6.33 -1.52 19.44
N ILE A 37 6.47 -2.66 18.74
CA ILE A 37 6.27 -4.02 19.29
C ILE A 37 7.60 -4.75 19.43
N MET A 38 8.56 -4.47 18.55
CA MET A 38 9.84 -5.17 18.43
C MET A 38 11.03 -4.21 18.51
N PRO A 39 11.14 -3.35 19.53
CA PRO A 39 12.16 -2.31 19.57
C PRO A 39 13.59 -2.84 19.65
N LEU A 40 13.77 -4.05 20.17
CA LEU A 40 15.10 -4.70 20.36
C LEU A 40 15.45 -5.67 19.22
N ILE A 41 14.55 -5.92 18.29
CA ILE A 41 14.80 -6.78 17.15
C ILE A 41 15.43 -5.92 16.05
N LYS A 42 16.47 -6.45 15.41
CA LYS A 42 17.06 -5.76 14.25
C LYS A 42 16.02 -5.53 13.16
N ASP A 43 16.15 -4.43 12.46
CA ASP A 43 15.25 -4.00 11.40
C ASP A 43 15.31 -4.85 10.09
N ASP A 44 16.10 -5.95 10.12
CA ASP A 44 16.14 -6.99 9.09
C ASP A 44 15.31 -8.24 9.43
N THR A 45 14.70 -8.26 10.63
CA THR A 45 13.88 -9.36 11.11
C THR A 45 12.47 -8.87 11.39
N GLY A 46 11.45 -9.69 11.14
CA GLY A 46 10.06 -9.25 11.32
C GLY A 46 9.04 -10.36 11.22
N LEU A 47 7.78 -9.97 11.16
CA LEU A 47 6.63 -10.87 11.03
C LEU A 47 6.11 -10.89 9.59
N TRP A 48 5.75 -12.07 9.11
CA TRP A 48 5.02 -12.22 7.86
C TRP A 48 3.61 -11.62 7.98
N ALA A 49 3.35 -10.56 7.22
CA ALA A 49 2.06 -9.89 7.15
C ALA A 49 1.37 -10.12 5.80
N ARG A 50 0.05 -10.25 5.83
CA ARG A 50 -0.80 -10.38 4.64
C ARG A 50 -1.23 -9.00 4.14
N PRO A 51 -1.52 -8.83 2.83
CA PRO A 51 -2.13 -7.60 2.34
C PRO A 51 -3.56 -7.47 2.88
N GLY A 52 -3.85 -6.34 3.54
CA GLY A 52 -5.16 -6.03 4.13
C GLY A 52 -6.08 -5.21 3.21
N ASN A 53 -5.52 -4.63 2.15
CA ASN A 53 -6.25 -3.78 1.20
C ASN A 53 -6.30 -4.35 -0.21
N ASN A 54 -6.12 -5.62 -0.35
CA ASN A 54 -6.09 -6.26 -1.66
C ASN A 54 -7.16 -7.34 -1.76
N PRO A 55 -7.82 -7.35 -2.86
CA PRO A 55 -8.24 -6.29 -3.76
C PRO A 55 -9.58 -5.69 -3.33
N LEU A 56 -9.87 -4.48 -3.74
CA LEU A 56 -11.22 -3.94 -3.64
C LEU A 56 -12.18 -4.84 -4.44
N GLY A 57 -12.92 -5.71 -3.78
CA GLY A 57 -13.84 -6.64 -4.44
C GLY A 57 -13.68 -8.09 -3.97
N GLY A 58 -12.48 -8.46 -3.54
CA GLY A 58 -12.23 -9.78 -2.97
C GLY A 58 -12.35 -10.95 -3.95
N ARG A 59 -12.53 -12.12 -3.39
CA ARG A 59 -12.72 -13.39 -4.10
C ARG A 59 -14.06 -13.98 -3.69
N ASN A 60 -14.86 -14.38 -4.67
CA ASN A 60 -15.99 -15.27 -4.38
C ASN A 60 -15.46 -16.70 -4.15
N LEU A 61 -15.63 -17.21 -2.95
CA LEU A 61 -15.15 -18.54 -2.56
C LEU A 61 -16.13 -19.66 -2.94
N GLU A 62 -17.35 -19.32 -3.37
CA GLU A 62 -18.39 -20.28 -3.71
C GLU A 62 -18.33 -20.75 -5.18
N GLU A 63 -17.66 -19.97 -6.04
CA GLU A 63 -17.47 -20.32 -7.45
C GLU A 63 -16.15 -21.07 -7.65
N VAL A 64 -16.23 -22.38 -7.80
CA VAL A 64 -15.07 -23.29 -7.80
C VAL A 64 -14.31 -23.31 -9.12
N GLU A 65 -14.94 -22.95 -10.24
CA GLU A 65 -14.36 -23.17 -11.58
C GLU A 65 -13.64 -21.97 -12.18
N GLU A 66 -13.95 -20.74 -11.78
CA GLU A 66 -13.24 -19.56 -12.26
C GLU A 66 -12.84 -18.66 -11.10
N GLN A 67 -11.54 -18.45 -10.94
CA GLN A 67 -10.98 -17.59 -9.91
C GLN A 67 -11.10 -16.13 -10.34
N TYR A 68 -12.29 -15.53 -10.20
CA TYR A 68 -12.50 -14.13 -10.44
C TYR A 68 -11.86 -13.30 -9.31
N TYR A 69 -10.71 -12.71 -9.60
CA TYR A 69 -10.08 -11.74 -8.74
C TYR A 69 -10.38 -10.35 -9.30
N GLN A 70 -11.00 -9.50 -8.49
CA GLN A 70 -11.23 -8.11 -8.84
C GLN A 70 -10.40 -7.19 -7.95
N GLY A 71 -9.79 -6.19 -8.53
CA GLY A 71 -9.15 -5.13 -7.77
C GLY A 71 -7.75 -4.75 -8.22
N THR A 72 -7.09 -3.98 -7.37
CA THR A 72 -5.71 -3.54 -7.57
C THR A 72 -4.79 -4.29 -6.64
N SER A 73 -3.67 -4.77 -7.13
CA SER A 73 -2.64 -5.41 -6.32
C SER A 73 -1.39 -4.57 -6.31
N TYR A 74 -0.85 -4.37 -5.11
CA TYR A 74 0.36 -3.62 -4.88
C TYR A 74 1.16 -4.26 -3.75
N ILE A 75 2.43 -4.53 -4.01
CA ILE A 75 3.36 -5.05 -3.01
C ILE A 75 4.37 -3.96 -2.69
N PRO A 76 4.45 -3.48 -1.44
CA PRO A 76 5.37 -2.42 -1.08
C PRO A 76 6.82 -2.85 -1.22
N LYS A 77 7.68 -1.89 -1.54
CA LYS A 77 9.13 -2.11 -1.67
C LYS A 77 9.78 -2.30 -0.31
N ILE A 78 10.89 -3.01 -0.29
CA ILE A 78 11.78 -3.08 0.88
C ILE A 78 12.18 -1.67 1.28
N GLY A 79 12.10 -1.37 2.56
CA GLY A 79 12.34 -0.04 3.13
C GLY A 79 11.10 0.86 3.17
N ALA A 80 10.02 0.52 2.48
CA ALA A 80 8.77 1.27 2.56
C ALA A 80 8.14 1.14 3.94
N TRP A 81 7.48 2.20 4.37
CA TRP A 81 6.68 2.18 5.58
C TRP A 81 5.22 1.94 5.25
N THR A 82 4.52 1.21 6.11
CA THR A 82 3.12 0.84 5.98
C THR A 82 2.46 0.80 7.35
N PHE A 83 1.13 0.78 7.37
CA PHE A 83 0.39 0.45 8.58
C PHE A 83 0.18 -1.05 8.69
N VAL A 84 0.17 -1.55 9.91
CA VAL A 84 -0.17 -2.92 10.24
C VAL A 84 -1.22 -2.96 11.35
N PHE A 85 -2.13 -3.88 11.26
CA PHE A 85 -3.05 -4.26 12.34
C PHE A 85 -3.05 -5.77 12.54
N PHE A 86 -3.51 -6.21 13.69
CA PHE A 86 -3.57 -7.62 14.04
C PHE A 86 -5.02 -8.08 14.14
N GLU A 87 -5.37 -9.09 13.35
CA GLU A 87 -6.72 -9.67 13.35
C GLU A 87 -7.06 -10.19 14.76
N ALA A 88 -8.13 -9.65 15.35
CA ALA A 88 -8.55 -9.94 16.72
C ALA A 88 -7.44 -9.72 17.78
N GLY A 89 -6.50 -8.81 17.53
CA GLY A 89 -5.37 -8.55 18.42
C GLY A 89 -4.28 -9.62 18.43
N ASN A 90 -4.34 -10.61 17.53
CA ASN A 90 -3.40 -11.74 17.52
C ASN A 90 -2.12 -11.40 16.73
N ILE A 91 -0.98 -11.35 17.41
CA ILE A 91 0.33 -11.05 16.82
C ILE A 91 0.71 -11.96 15.65
N ASN A 92 0.19 -13.17 15.59
CA ASN A 92 0.45 -14.13 14.52
C ASN A 92 -0.45 -13.92 13.28
N ARG A 93 -1.34 -12.91 13.31
CA ARG A 93 -2.24 -12.58 12.21
C ARG A 93 -2.12 -11.12 11.79
N PRO A 94 -0.93 -10.66 11.39
CA PRO A 94 -0.73 -9.29 10.95
C PRO A 94 -1.22 -9.08 9.51
N TYR A 95 -1.85 -7.93 9.30
CA TYR A 95 -2.25 -7.43 7.99
C TYR A 95 -1.68 -6.04 7.78
N TYR A 96 -1.06 -5.80 6.63
CA TYR A 96 -0.58 -4.49 6.26
C TYR A 96 -1.52 -3.80 5.27
N PHE A 97 -1.55 -2.49 5.31
CA PHE A 97 -2.34 -1.68 4.36
C PHE A 97 -1.76 -0.28 4.22
N GLY A 98 -2.05 0.35 3.07
CA GLY A 98 -1.60 1.69 2.77
C GLY A 98 -0.08 1.83 2.66
N ALA A 99 0.33 3.04 2.41
CA ALA A 99 1.72 3.49 2.50
C ALA A 99 1.78 4.64 3.50
N LEU A 100 2.79 4.64 4.36
CA LEU A 100 3.04 5.70 5.31
C LEU A 100 4.23 6.50 4.81
N ASP A 101 4.03 7.80 4.58
CA ASP A 101 5.13 8.72 4.39
C ASP A 101 5.54 9.32 5.73
N ILE A 102 6.78 9.09 6.12
CA ILE A 102 7.31 9.51 7.42
C ILE A 102 7.98 10.90 7.34
N GLU A 103 8.34 11.35 6.14
CA GLU A 103 9.20 12.51 5.93
C GLU A 103 8.50 13.74 5.32
N ASN A 104 7.32 14.10 5.77
CA ASN A 104 6.66 15.38 5.42
C ASN A 104 6.06 15.53 4.01
N THR A 105 6.02 14.51 3.18
CA THR A 105 5.32 14.57 1.90
C THR A 105 4.21 13.53 1.84
N THR A 106 3.01 13.95 2.10
CA THR A 106 1.81 13.11 1.99
C THR A 106 1.23 13.10 0.56
N VAL A 107 1.81 13.88 -0.34
CA VAL A 107 1.30 14.07 -1.70
C VAL A 107 2.36 13.62 -2.69
N LEU A 108 1.95 12.81 -3.66
CA LEU A 108 2.85 12.36 -4.73
C LEU A 108 3.38 13.57 -5.53
N PRO A 109 4.66 13.55 -5.97
CA PRO A 109 5.27 14.68 -6.67
C PRO A 109 4.48 15.15 -7.89
N GLU A 110 3.78 14.24 -8.57
CA GLU A 110 2.93 14.57 -9.72
C GLU A 110 1.77 15.48 -9.36
N ASN A 111 1.24 15.36 -8.14
CA ASN A 111 0.19 16.23 -7.64
C ASN A 111 0.71 17.62 -7.27
N GLN A 112 2.00 17.75 -6.95
CA GLN A 112 2.63 19.03 -6.59
C GLN A 112 2.99 19.89 -7.82
N LEU A 113 2.92 19.32 -9.02
CA LEU A 113 3.20 20.05 -10.25
C LEU A 113 2.05 20.99 -10.62
N GLY A 114 2.35 22.28 -10.76
CA GLY A 114 1.38 23.33 -11.11
C GLY A 114 0.80 24.06 -9.92
N THR A 115 -0.24 24.87 -10.16
CA THR A 115 -0.77 25.85 -9.20
C THR A 115 -1.80 25.25 -8.24
N ASN A 116 -2.56 24.27 -8.69
CA ASN A 116 -3.71 23.71 -7.95
C ASN A 116 -3.47 22.21 -7.72
N TYR A 117 -2.63 21.89 -6.73
CA TYR A 117 -2.31 20.49 -6.43
C TYR A 117 -3.53 19.71 -5.93
N GLU A 118 -4.50 20.38 -5.31
CA GLU A 118 -5.75 19.84 -4.77
C GLU A 118 -6.68 19.30 -5.86
N ASP A 119 -6.56 19.81 -7.09
CA ASP A 119 -7.36 19.39 -8.24
C ASP A 119 -6.74 18.22 -9.01
N LYS A 120 -5.72 17.59 -8.46
CA LYS A 120 -4.99 16.49 -9.11
C LYS A 120 -5.07 15.20 -8.32
N TRP A 121 -5.38 14.14 -9.02
CA TRP A 121 -5.47 12.80 -8.46
C TRP A 121 -4.48 11.88 -9.15
N THR A 122 -3.50 11.38 -8.42
CA THR A 122 -2.66 10.29 -8.88
C THR A 122 -3.30 8.97 -8.45
N ILE A 123 -3.93 8.29 -9.40
CA ILE A 123 -4.62 7.02 -9.14
C ILE A 123 -3.61 5.89 -8.95
N PHE A 124 -2.52 5.93 -9.71
CA PHE A 124 -1.49 4.91 -9.70
C PHE A 124 -0.13 5.52 -10.02
N LYS A 125 0.91 5.08 -9.30
CA LYS A 125 2.30 5.37 -9.62
C LYS A 125 3.17 4.15 -9.35
N SER A 126 3.95 3.72 -10.34
CA SER A 126 4.93 2.65 -10.16
C SER A 126 6.24 3.18 -9.62
N HIS A 127 7.09 2.29 -9.10
CA HIS A 127 8.44 2.62 -8.65
C HIS A 127 9.30 3.29 -9.74
N MET A 128 9.08 2.95 -11.00
CA MET A 128 9.80 3.52 -12.14
C MET A 128 9.17 4.81 -12.67
N GLY A 129 8.20 5.40 -11.95
CA GLY A 129 7.56 6.66 -12.31
C GLY A 129 6.38 6.55 -13.28
N ARG A 130 6.01 5.34 -13.72
CA ARG A 130 4.82 5.13 -14.53
C ARG A 130 3.58 5.47 -13.71
N CYS A 131 2.68 6.31 -14.25
CA CYS A 131 1.57 6.80 -13.47
C CYS A 131 0.30 7.04 -14.29
N ILE A 132 -0.84 7.04 -13.59
CA ILE A 132 -2.11 7.55 -14.09
C ILE A 132 -2.50 8.74 -13.22
N VAL A 133 -2.62 9.91 -13.84
CA VAL A 133 -2.99 11.16 -13.18
C VAL A 133 -4.24 11.74 -13.84
N ILE A 134 -5.22 12.11 -13.03
CA ILE A 134 -6.37 12.90 -13.44
C ILE A 134 -6.17 14.32 -12.92
N SER A 135 -6.38 15.33 -13.76
CA SER A 135 -6.32 16.73 -13.37
C SER A 135 -7.63 17.43 -13.74
N ASP A 136 -8.27 18.00 -12.74
CA ASP A 136 -9.45 18.85 -12.87
C ASP A 136 -9.10 20.34 -12.91
N ASP A 137 -7.80 20.65 -12.88
CA ASP A 137 -7.30 22.03 -13.00
C ASP A 137 -7.87 22.73 -14.23
N SER A 138 -8.53 23.85 -14.03
CA SER A 138 -9.22 24.62 -15.07
C SER A 138 -8.29 25.12 -16.19
N GLY A 139 -7.00 25.28 -15.90
CA GLY A 139 -5.97 25.70 -16.84
C GLY A 139 -5.33 24.58 -17.64
N ALA A 140 -5.38 23.34 -17.16
CA ALA A 140 -4.69 22.20 -17.76
C ALA A 140 -5.53 20.93 -17.66
N LYS A 141 -6.66 20.88 -18.35
CA LYS A 141 -7.54 19.68 -18.42
C LYS A 141 -6.88 18.52 -19.15
N LYS A 142 -5.80 18.00 -18.59
CA LYS A 142 -5.04 16.90 -19.15
C LYS A 142 -4.95 15.75 -18.16
N SER A 143 -5.62 14.67 -18.45
CA SER A 143 -5.36 13.42 -17.79
C SER A 143 -4.11 12.79 -18.43
N LYS A 144 -3.17 12.33 -17.62
CA LYS A 144 -1.90 11.74 -18.06
C LYS A 144 -1.93 10.24 -17.76
N VAL A 145 -1.67 9.43 -18.78
CA VAL A 145 -1.29 8.04 -18.62
C VAL A 145 0.14 7.90 -19.11
N ASP A 146 1.07 7.64 -18.20
CA ASP A 146 2.49 7.48 -18.47
C ASP A 146 2.85 6.00 -18.29
N LEU A 147 3.17 5.33 -19.36
CA LEU A 147 3.53 3.91 -19.39
C LEU A 147 5.05 3.69 -19.59
N GLY A 148 5.85 4.72 -19.37
CA GLY A 148 7.29 4.71 -19.61
C GLY A 148 7.61 5.33 -20.97
N ASP A 149 8.22 4.57 -21.88
CA ASP A 149 8.57 5.05 -23.23
C ASP A 149 7.34 5.33 -24.10
N GLU A 150 6.19 4.80 -23.71
CA GLU A 150 4.90 5.06 -24.34
C GLU A 150 4.05 6.00 -23.47
N ARG A 151 3.67 7.14 -24.03
CA ARG A 151 2.83 8.13 -23.38
C ARG A 151 1.50 8.26 -24.12
N VAL A 152 0.40 8.03 -23.42
CA VAL A 152 -0.95 8.32 -23.91
C VAL A 152 -1.46 9.57 -23.19
N GLU A 153 -1.70 10.63 -23.93
CA GLU A 153 -2.34 11.87 -23.44
C GLU A 153 -3.80 11.90 -23.88
N ILE A 154 -4.73 11.89 -22.92
CA ILE A 154 -6.16 11.97 -23.21
C ILE A 154 -6.60 13.40 -22.91
N THR A 155 -6.95 14.16 -23.95
CA THR A 155 -7.49 15.52 -23.83
C THR A 155 -9.00 15.48 -24.03
N GLY A 156 -9.77 15.86 -22.98
CA GLY A 156 -11.22 16.02 -23.10
C GLY A 156 -11.60 17.31 -23.82
N LYS A 157 -12.39 17.23 -24.89
CA LYS A 157 -13.08 18.42 -25.42
C LYS A 157 -14.34 18.68 -24.57
N LYS A 158 -14.52 19.92 -24.13
CA LYS A 158 -15.83 20.36 -23.61
C LYS A 158 -16.89 20.15 -24.72
N ARG A 159 -17.93 19.42 -24.38
CA ARG A 159 -19.20 19.47 -25.16
C ARG A 159 -19.97 20.70 -24.77
#